data_dbe14a33b2594a1acb4287b9c01edee5
#
_entry.id   dbe14a33b2594a1acb4287b9c01edee5
#
_cell.length_a   1.000
_cell.length_b   1.000
_cell.length_c   1.000
_cell.angle_alpha   90.00
_cell.angle_beta   90.00
_cell.angle_gamma   90.00
#
_symmetry.space_group_name_H-M   'P 1'
#
loop_
_entity.id
_entity.type
_entity.pdbx_description
1 polymer ?
#
loop_
_entity_poly.entity_id
_entity_poly.type
_entity_poly.pdbx_seq_one_letter_code
_entity_poly.pdbx_strand_id
1 'polypeptide(L)'
;MKIKERKHRLPRETYKGRVRCAFTLCVCNKRTLFISDGIFHTVEDMLSGALVKANCDAHIYLFMPDHCHLLIEGKSEESDLWQCVVNFKRKSGYWLARNHLQEEWQKDSYDHILRKEEDLIKQVRYILGNPVRKGLVEDWKAYPYKGSTLYDFNQ
;
A
#
# COMPACT_ATOMS: atom_id res chain seq x y z
N MET A 1 14.22 2.82 -15.19
CA MET A 1 14.15 1.42 -15.57
C MET A 1 12.70 1.01 -15.75
N LYS A 2 12.43 0.42 -16.86
CA LYS A 2 11.09 -0.03 -17.16
C LYS A 2 10.84 -1.38 -16.50
N ILE A 3 9.86 -1.48 -15.62
CA ILE A 3 9.60 -2.70 -14.91
C ILE A 3 8.52 -3.48 -15.63
N LYS A 4 8.78 -4.75 -15.85
CA LYS A 4 7.85 -5.64 -16.54
C LYS A 4 7.02 -6.40 -15.51
N GLU A 5 6.22 -5.66 -14.79
CA GLU A 5 5.50 -6.17 -13.64
C GLU A 5 4.69 -7.42 -13.94
N ARG A 6 3.94 -7.38 -15.03
CA ARG A 6 3.06 -8.50 -15.35
C ARG A 6 3.79 -9.79 -15.66
N LYS A 7 4.97 -9.68 -16.23
CA LYS A 7 5.76 -10.89 -16.58
C LYS A 7 6.32 -11.57 -15.34
N HIS A 8 6.40 -10.83 -14.22
CA HIS A 8 6.97 -11.34 -12.98
C HIS A 8 5.93 -11.59 -11.90
N ARG A 9 4.64 -11.44 -12.27
CA ARG A 9 3.57 -11.70 -11.33
C ARG A 9 3.48 -13.18 -11.00
N LEU A 10 3.37 -13.47 -9.73
CA LEU A 10 3.27 -14.83 -9.24
C LEU A 10 1.86 -15.39 -9.43
N PRO A 11 1.69 -16.73 -9.41
CA PRO A 11 0.36 -17.32 -9.45
C PRO A 11 -0.52 -16.82 -8.30
N ARG A 12 -1.83 -16.77 -8.53
CA ARG A 12 -2.78 -16.26 -7.55
C ARG A 12 -2.71 -16.95 -6.20
N GLU A 13 -2.42 -18.24 -6.18
CA GLU A 13 -2.30 -19.01 -4.94
C GLU A 13 -1.18 -18.50 -4.04
N THR A 14 -0.16 -17.87 -4.62
CA THR A 14 0.96 -17.32 -3.86
C THR A 14 0.52 -16.22 -2.91
N TYR A 15 -0.58 -15.52 -3.23
CA TYR A 15 -1.07 -14.39 -2.44
C TYR A 15 -2.15 -14.81 -1.45
N LYS A 16 -2.43 -16.09 -1.31
CA LYS A 16 -3.46 -16.59 -0.41
C LYS A 16 -2.88 -17.15 0.87
N GLY A 17 -3.66 -17.06 1.95
CA GLY A 17 -3.30 -17.60 3.24
C GLY A 17 -2.47 -16.66 4.08
N ARG A 18 -1.68 -17.22 4.96
CA ARG A 18 -0.88 -16.46 5.93
C ARG A 18 0.47 -16.05 5.32
N VAL A 19 0.39 -15.31 4.24
CA VAL A 19 1.58 -14.82 3.53
C VAL A 19 1.72 -13.32 3.74
N ARG A 20 2.94 -12.80 3.50
CA ARG A 20 3.27 -11.39 3.61
C ARG A 20 3.71 -10.90 2.26
N CYS A 21 3.19 -9.77 1.84
CA CYS A 21 3.55 -9.18 0.56
C CYS A 21 3.61 -7.67 0.65
N ALA A 22 4.67 -7.12 0.07
CA ALA A 22 4.81 -5.67 -0.09
C ALA A 22 4.32 -5.30 -1.48
N PHE A 23 3.44 -4.30 -1.56
CA PHE A 23 2.92 -3.77 -2.81
C PHE A 23 3.29 -2.31 -2.94
N THR A 24 3.59 -1.88 -4.17
CA THR A 24 3.74 -0.46 -4.49
C THR A 24 2.73 -0.11 -5.58
N LEU A 25 1.86 0.84 -5.27
CA LEU A 25 0.79 1.28 -6.17
C LEU A 25 1.09 2.72 -6.59
N CYS A 26 1.20 2.96 -7.90
CA CYS A 26 1.54 4.28 -8.42
C CYS A 26 0.32 4.96 -9.03
N VAL A 27 0.24 6.29 -8.87
CA VAL A 27 -0.77 7.10 -9.53
C VAL A 27 -0.36 7.31 -10.99
N CYS A 28 -1.32 7.26 -11.91
CA CYS A 28 -1.06 7.47 -13.32
C CYS A 28 -0.38 8.82 -13.56
N ASN A 29 0.60 8.82 -14.46
CA ASN A 29 1.37 10.01 -14.82
C ASN A 29 2.10 10.65 -13.64
N LYS A 30 2.29 9.91 -12.57
CA LYS A 30 3.00 10.35 -11.35
C LYS A 30 2.45 11.66 -10.79
N ARG A 31 1.15 11.85 -10.86
CA ARG A 31 0.53 13.05 -10.30
C ARG A 31 0.57 13.03 -8.78
N THR A 32 0.82 14.21 -8.19
CA THR A 32 0.88 14.36 -6.74
C THR A 32 -0.53 14.44 -6.18
N LEU A 33 -1.00 13.36 -5.63
CA LEU A 33 -2.37 13.20 -5.15
C LEU A 33 -2.46 13.21 -3.62
N PHE A 34 -1.57 12.47 -2.96
CA PHE A 34 -1.65 12.28 -1.51
C PHE A 34 -0.87 13.35 -0.76
N ILE A 35 -1.36 14.60 -0.87
CA ILE A 35 -0.75 15.76 -0.22
C ILE A 35 -1.73 16.48 0.69
N SER A 36 -2.93 15.93 0.93
CA SER A 36 -3.92 16.53 1.82
C SER A 36 -4.49 15.49 2.77
N ASP A 37 -4.83 15.94 3.97
CA ASP A 37 -5.41 15.09 4.99
C ASP A 37 -6.74 14.47 4.55
N GLY A 38 -7.58 15.25 3.87
CA GLY A 38 -8.88 14.78 3.44
C GLY A 38 -8.81 13.63 2.46
N ILE A 39 -7.91 13.72 1.48
CA ILE A 39 -7.73 12.65 0.50
C ILE A 39 -7.15 11.43 1.20
N PHE A 40 -6.13 11.62 2.02
CA PHE A 40 -5.50 10.50 2.73
C PHE A 40 -6.49 9.75 3.61
N HIS A 41 -7.24 10.45 4.45
CA HIS A 41 -8.17 9.79 5.37
C HIS A 41 -9.28 9.04 4.65
N THR A 42 -9.79 9.60 3.55
CA THR A 42 -10.81 8.91 2.76
C THR A 42 -10.26 7.61 2.17
N VAL A 43 -9.07 7.68 1.59
CA VAL A 43 -8.44 6.51 0.98
C VAL A 43 -8.01 5.50 2.04
N GLU A 44 -7.56 5.99 3.20
CA GLU A 44 -7.23 5.15 4.35
C GLU A 44 -8.44 4.32 4.81
N ASP A 45 -9.63 4.95 4.89
CA ASP A 45 -10.84 4.24 5.26
C ASP A 45 -11.18 3.14 4.26
N MET A 46 -10.98 3.41 2.97
CA MET A 46 -11.21 2.41 1.94
C MET A 46 -10.24 1.24 2.05
N LEU A 47 -8.98 1.53 2.39
CA LEU A 47 -7.98 0.49 2.63
C LEU A 47 -8.38 -0.36 3.83
N SER A 48 -8.79 0.26 4.91
CA SER A 48 -9.25 -0.45 6.12
C SER A 48 -10.38 -1.41 5.79
N GLY A 49 -11.36 -0.96 5.00
CA GLY A 49 -12.47 -1.81 4.57
C GLY A 49 -12.01 -2.99 3.73
N ALA A 50 -11.07 -2.77 2.82
CA ALA A 50 -10.55 -3.83 1.99
C ALA A 50 -9.76 -4.86 2.80
N LEU A 51 -8.99 -4.41 3.80
CA LEU A 51 -8.23 -5.30 4.69
C LEU A 51 -9.17 -6.18 5.51
N VAL A 52 -10.21 -5.60 6.09
CA VAL A 52 -11.19 -6.36 6.88
C VAL A 52 -11.89 -7.40 6.01
N LYS A 53 -12.32 -7.01 4.83
CA LYS A 53 -13.04 -7.92 3.92
C LYS A 53 -12.17 -9.08 3.47
N ALA A 54 -10.89 -8.85 3.25
CA ALA A 54 -9.95 -9.88 2.79
C ALA A 54 -9.32 -10.66 3.94
N ASN A 55 -9.65 -10.32 5.20
CA ASN A 55 -9.07 -10.91 6.39
C ASN A 55 -7.55 -10.77 6.41
N CYS A 56 -7.09 -9.53 6.23
CA CYS A 56 -5.67 -9.19 6.19
C CYS A 56 -5.34 -8.10 7.21
N ASP A 57 -4.09 -8.09 7.66
CA ASP A 57 -3.51 -7.00 8.43
C ASP A 57 -2.53 -6.22 7.56
N ALA A 58 -2.35 -4.96 7.86
CA ALA A 58 -1.31 -4.14 7.26
C ALA A 58 -0.23 -3.86 8.31
N HIS A 59 0.98 -4.33 8.06
CA HIS A 59 2.14 -3.98 8.89
C HIS A 59 2.45 -2.50 8.72
N ILE A 60 2.35 -2.00 7.50
CA ILE A 60 2.48 -0.59 7.21
C ILE A 60 1.73 -0.25 5.93
N TYR A 61 1.10 0.90 5.92
CA TYR A 61 0.72 1.59 4.70
C TYR A 61 1.28 3.00 4.78
N LEU A 62 1.83 3.48 3.68
CA LEU A 62 2.44 4.81 3.63
C LEU A 62 2.16 5.41 2.25
N PHE A 63 1.53 6.58 2.25
CA PHE A 63 1.12 7.23 1.03
C PHE A 63 2.06 8.39 0.71
N MET A 64 2.95 8.16 -0.26
CA MET A 64 3.78 9.21 -0.84
C MET A 64 2.92 10.04 -1.80
N PRO A 65 3.35 11.24 -2.20
CA PRO A 65 2.50 12.08 -3.04
C PRO A 65 1.96 11.41 -4.30
N ASP A 66 2.72 10.55 -4.96
CA ASP A 66 2.35 9.95 -6.24
C ASP A 66 2.28 8.43 -6.22
N HIS A 67 2.39 7.80 -5.05
CA HIS A 67 2.31 6.35 -4.91
C HIS A 67 2.08 5.97 -3.47
N CYS A 68 1.75 4.69 -3.23
CA CYS A 68 1.68 4.20 -1.87
C CYS A 68 2.38 2.85 -1.73
N HIS A 69 2.88 2.60 -0.55
CA HIS A 69 3.46 1.33 -0.13
C HIS A 69 2.50 0.65 0.83
N LEU A 70 2.23 -0.62 0.57
CA LEU A 70 1.41 -1.47 1.44
C LEU A 70 2.21 -2.73 1.77
N LEU A 71 2.35 -3.05 3.03
CA LEU A 71 2.90 -4.35 3.42
C LEU A 71 1.83 -5.07 4.22
N ILE A 72 1.22 -6.07 3.61
CA ILE A 72 0.07 -6.76 4.19
C ILE A 72 0.36 -8.23 4.43
N GLU A 73 -0.37 -8.79 5.38
CA GLU A 73 -0.25 -10.17 5.80
C GLU A 73 -1.64 -10.78 5.96
N GLY A 74 -1.82 -11.99 5.46
CA GLY A 74 -3.06 -12.73 5.65
C GLY A 74 -3.18 -13.26 7.07
N LYS A 75 -4.38 -13.16 7.63
CA LYS A 75 -4.66 -13.58 9.01
C LYS A 75 -5.11 -15.03 9.10
N SER A 76 -5.51 -15.63 7.99
CA SER A 76 -6.01 -17.00 7.96
C SER A 76 -5.74 -17.64 6.60
N GLU A 77 -6.08 -18.92 6.48
CA GLU A 77 -5.92 -19.65 5.22
C GLU A 77 -6.81 -19.10 4.11
N GLU A 78 -7.92 -18.43 4.46
CA GLU A 78 -8.86 -17.86 3.50
C GLU A 78 -8.47 -16.45 3.06
N SER A 79 -7.46 -15.84 3.66
CA SER A 79 -7.02 -14.50 3.30
C SER A 79 -6.52 -14.47 1.87
N ASP A 80 -6.85 -13.37 1.17
CA ASP A 80 -6.46 -13.19 -0.22
C ASP A 80 -5.91 -11.77 -0.39
N LEU A 81 -4.58 -11.67 -0.39
CA LEU A 81 -3.89 -10.39 -0.46
C LEU A 81 -4.10 -9.71 -1.81
N TRP A 82 -4.12 -10.50 -2.88
CA TRP A 82 -4.36 -9.98 -4.22
C TRP A 82 -5.74 -9.32 -4.31
N GLN A 83 -6.77 -10.01 -3.84
CA GLN A 83 -8.13 -9.49 -3.88
C GLN A 83 -8.27 -8.25 -3.00
N CYS A 84 -7.53 -8.19 -1.89
CA CYS A 84 -7.50 -7.01 -1.04
C CYS A 84 -7.04 -5.79 -1.83
N VAL A 85 -5.92 -5.91 -2.54
CA VAL A 85 -5.36 -4.81 -3.33
C VAL A 85 -6.28 -4.46 -4.50
N VAL A 86 -6.85 -5.45 -5.19
CA VAL A 86 -7.79 -5.21 -6.29
C VAL A 86 -9.00 -4.43 -5.80
N ASN A 87 -9.59 -4.83 -4.68
CA ASN A 87 -10.75 -4.15 -4.11
C ASN A 87 -10.41 -2.72 -3.69
N PHE A 88 -9.26 -2.54 -3.06
CA PHE A 88 -8.80 -1.22 -2.65
C PHE A 88 -8.61 -0.30 -3.86
N LYS A 89 -7.90 -0.78 -4.88
CA LYS A 89 -7.65 0.00 -6.10
C LYS A 89 -8.97 0.37 -6.81
N ARG A 90 -9.88 -0.58 -6.88
CA ARG A 90 -11.17 -0.34 -7.55
C ARG A 90 -11.99 0.71 -6.83
N LYS A 91 -12.15 0.58 -5.52
CA LYS A 91 -12.95 1.53 -4.73
C LYS A 91 -12.33 2.92 -4.68
N SER A 92 -11.04 2.98 -4.35
CA SER A 92 -10.34 4.25 -4.26
C SER A 92 -10.22 4.91 -5.64
N GLY A 93 -9.95 4.12 -6.69
CA GLY A 93 -9.87 4.63 -8.05
C GLY A 93 -11.19 5.23 -8.53
N TYR A 94 -12.30 4.57 -8.22
CA TYR A 94 -13.62 5.10 -8.54
C TYR A 94 -13.87 6.44 -7.84
N TRP A 95 -13.56 6.51 -6.55
CA TRP A 95 -13.73 7.76 -5.79
C TRP A 95 -12.84 8.87 -6.31
N LEU A 96 -11.58 8.56 -6.62
CA LEU A 96 -10.63 9.53 -7.15
C LEU A 96 -11.10 10.09 -8.50
N ALA A 97 -11.55 9.21 -9.40
CA ALA A 97 -12.02 9.63 -10.71
C ALA A 97 -13.21 10.58 -10.63
N ARG A 98 -14.10 10.37 -9.65
CA ARG A 98 -15.31 11.20 -9.51
C ARG A 98 -15.08 12.49 -8.73
N ASN A 99 -14.10 12.53 -7.86
CA ASN A 99 -13.95 13.65 -6.93
C ASN A 99 -12.67 14.46 -7.11
N HIS A 100 -11.67 13.92 -7.80
CA HIS A 100 -10.35 14.55 -7.91
C HIS A 100 -9.81 14.57 -9.33
N LEU A 101 -10.59 15.16 -10.26
CA LEU A 101 -10.14 15.48 -11.60
C LEU A 101 -9.56 14.27 -12.37
N GLN A 102 -10.24 13.12 -12.25
CA GLN A 102 -9.89 11.93 -13.04
C GLN A 102 -8.52 11.33 -12.70
N GLU A 103 -8.07 11.51 -11.47
CA GLU A 103 -6.88 10.79 -11.01
C GLU A 103 -7.18 9.30 -10.93
N GLU A 104 -6.20 8.47 -11.28
CA GLU A 104 -6.38 7.02 -11.23
C GLU A 104 -5.06 6.32 -10.93
N TRP A 105 -5.18 5.10 -10.41
CA TRP A 105 -4.03 4.23 -10.20
C TRP A 105 -3.53 3.70 -11.54
N GLN A 106 -2.21 3.47 -11.62
CA GLN A 106 -1.66 2.71 -12.73
C GLN A 106 -2.25 1.31 -12.72
N LYS A 107 -2.42 0.73 -13.91
CA LYS A 107 -3.02 -0.58 -14.07
C LYS A 107 -2.24 -1.67 -13.34
N ASP A 108 -0.93 -1.63 -13.46
CA ASP A 108 -0.05 -2.62 -12.84
C ASP A 108 0.57 -2.05 -11.56
N SER A 109 0.95 -2.96 -10.67
CA SER A 109 1.61 -2.61 -9.42
C SER A 109 2.81 -3.52 -9.23
N TYR A 110 3.72 -3.11 -8.36
CA TYR A 110 4.85 -3.93 -7.94
C TYR A 110 4.45 -4.74 -6.74
N ASP A 111 4.96 -5.97 -6.65
CA ASP A 111 4.79 -6.75 -5.45
C ASP A 111 6.03 -7.56 -5.14
N HIS A 112 6.17 -7.93 -3.87
CA HIS A 112 7.31 -8.68 -3.37
C HIS A 112 6.89 -9.50 -2.15
N ILE A 113 6.99 -10.83 -2.26
CA ILE A 113 6.67 -11.74 -1.16
C ILE A 113 7.82 -11.73 -0.16
N LEU A 114 7.49 -11.59 1.12
CA LEU A 114 8.47 -11.59 2.22
C LEU A 114 8.34 -12.90 3.01
N ARG A 115 9.36 -13.71 2.95
CA ARG A 115 9.32 -15.04 3.59
C ARG A 115 9.95 -15.09 4.97
N LYS A 116 10.88 -14.17 5.25
CA LYS A 116 11.63 -14.15 6.50
C LYS A 116 11.21 -12.97 7.37
N GLU A 117 11.21 -13.17 8.68
CA GLU A 117 10.89 -12.12 9.65
C GLU A 117 11.84 -10.93 9.54
N GLU A 118 13.13 -11.19 9.35
CA GLU A 118 14.12 -10.13 9.22
C GLU A 118 13.89 -9.27 7.97
N ASP A 119 13.40 -9.87 6.88
CA ASP A 119 13.06 -9.14 5.65
C ASP A 119 11.85 -8.25 5.88
N LEU A 120 10.88 -8.71 6.66
CA LEU A 120 9.72 -7.91 7.05
C LEU A 120 10.15 -6.65 7.79
N ILE A 121 11.01 -6.79 8.81
CA ILE A 121 11.47 -5.66 9.60
C ILE A 121 12.24 -4.67 8.74
N LYS A 122 13.13 -5.16 7.88
CA LYS A 122 13.87 -4.31 6.95
C LYS A 122 12.94 -3.56 6.01
N GLN A 123 11.93 -4.22 5.49
CA GLN A 123 11.00 -3.60 4.56
C GLN A 123 10.15 -2.52 5.25
N VAL A 124 9.67 -2.78 6.45
CA VAL A 124 8.93 -1.78 7.22
C VAL A 124 9.79 -0.54 7.44
N ARG A 125 11.04 -0.73 7.87
CA ARG A 125 11.97 0.38 8.09
C ARG A 125 12.27 1.14 6.81
N TYR A 126 12.44 0.42 5.71
CA TYR A 126 12.69 1.04 4.41
C TYR A 126 11.51 1.92 3.99
N ILE A 127 10.29 1.42 4.14
CA ILE A 127 9.09 2.18 3.79
C ILE A 127 8.97 3.42 4.69
N LEU A 128 9.14 3.25 6.00
CA LEU A 128 9.08 4.38 6.95
C LEU A 128 10.10 5.47 6.63
N GLY A 129 11.27 5.09 6.15
CA GLY A 129 12.32 6.05 5.80
C GLY A 129 12.12 6.74 4.45
N ASN A 130 11.15 6.30 3.65
CA ASN A 130 10.97 6.83 2.30
C ASN A 130 10.72 8.35 2.27
N PRO A 131 9.85 8.93 3.11
CA PRO A 131 9.66 10.38 3.11
C PRO A 131 10.92 11.16 3.46
N VAL A 132 11.77 10.61 4.32
CA VAL A 132 13.05 11.24 4.67
C VAL A 132 13.98 11.23 3.46
N ARG A 133 14.13 10.07 2.81
CA ARG A 133 14.99 9.94 1.62
C ARG A 133 14.55 10.85 0.48
N LYS A 134 13.25 11.12 0.38
CA LYS A 134 12.70 12.02 -0.65
C LYS A 134 12.68 13.48 -0.23
N GLY A 135 13.18 13.80 0.96
CA GLY A 135 13.28 15.18 1.43
C GLY A 135 11.97 15.83 1.87
N LEU A 136 10.94 15.03 2.12
CA LEU A 136 9.63 15.55 2.53
C LEU A 136 9.60 15.91 4.03
N VAL A 137 10.32 15.19 4.85
CA VAL A 137 10.44 15.39 6.27
C VAL A 137 11.87 15.08 6.71
N GLU A 138 12.27 15.60 7.88
CA GLU A 138 13.58 15.28 8.46
C GLU A 138 13.54 14.01 9.31
N ASP A 139 12.40 13.76 9.96
CA ASP A 139 12.17 12.61 10.83
C ASP A 139 10.96 11.84 10.31
N TRP A 140 11.09 10.51 10.15
CA TRP A 140 9.99 9.70 9.63
C TRP A 140 8.72 9.83 10.49
N LYS A 141 8.85 10.07 11.77
CA LYS A 141 7.69 10.24 12.66
C LYS A 141 6.83 11.43 12.29
N ALA A 142 7.42 12.45 11.68
CA ALA A 142 6.70 13.66 11.28
C ALA A 142 5.85 13.46 10.03
N TYR A 143 6.04 12.38 9.28
CA TYR A 143 5.27 12.16 8.07
C TYR A 143 3.86 11.69 8.42
N PRO A 144 2.80 12.43 8.01
CA PRO A 144 1.45 12.16 8.52
C PRO A 144 0.68 11.05 7.79
N TYR A 145 1.08 10.70 6.56
CA TYR A 145 0.25 9.82 5.71
C TYR A 145 0.71 8.38 5.78
N LYS A 146 0.63 7.80 6.97
CA LYS A 146 1.04 6.44 7.24
C LYS A 146 0.20 5.83 8.35
N GLY A 147 0.24 4.51 8.45
CA GLY A 147 -0.42 3.79 9.52
C GLY A 147 -0.16 2.30 9.46
N SER A 148 -0.79 1.60 10.38
CA SER A 148 -0.69 0.15 10.53
C SER A 148 -1.95 -0.34 11.24
N THR A 149 -2.34 -1.60 10.99
CA THR A 149 -3.38 -2.26 11.77
C THR A 149 -2.79 -3.00 12.97
N LEU A 150 -1.47 -3.09 13.05
CA LEU A 150 -0.76 -3.86 14.07
C LEU A 150 0.07 -3.01 15.02
N TYR A 151 0.57 -1.87 14.56
CA TYR A 151 1.48 -1.03 15.34
C TYR A 151 0.96 0.40 15.41
N ASP A 152 1.46 1.14 16.39
CA ASP A 152 1.19 2.57 16.50
C ASP A 152 2.48 3.33 16.21
N PHE A 153 2.55 3.92 15.02
CA PHE A 153 3.74 4.68 14.60
C PHE A 153 3.77 6.11 15.16
N ASN A 154 2.75 6.49 15.93
CA ASN A 154 2.68 7.83 16.50
C ASN A 154 3.16 7.92 17.95
N GLN A 155 3.61 6.79 18.49
CA GLN A 155 4.18 6.73 19.85
C GLN A 155 5.69 6.75 19.84
#